data_4c331351c110a68c08b196db8e0e9385
#
_entry.id   4c331351c110a68c08b196db8e0e9385
#
_cell.length_a   1.000
_cell.length_b   1.000
_cell.length_c   1.000
_cell.angle_alpha   90.00
_cell.angle_beta   90.00
_cell.angle_gamma   90.00
#
_symmetry.space_group_name_H-M   'P 1'
#
loop_
_entity.id
_entity.type
_entity.pdbx_description
1 polymer ?
#
loop_
_entity_poly.entity_id
_entity_poly.type
_entity_poly.pdbx_seq_one_letter_code
_entity_poly.pdbx_strand_id
1 'polypeptide(L)'
;MLKKMMRRVFIVILLLLCGAVQAQQLEKTRLLLIMDCSNSMWDHWQSNSKIKVTQQVLLSFLDSISKQHDVDVALRVFGHLNKDQFGTRLEVPFGSDNIYRLQSKIKTLVPQGGCTAAAALTDALSDFPATGSSRNLILIITDGMDDCDAEICDVARQVQLSGVVVQTFVLGIGGGAFSHASCAGSVFPVVNEEEFSKTLYDIFRLSGHKAKVVLNMVDASGDLYETEHPVAFYDHRTGVIRHSTIYSVDSKLRPDTLLMDPLVTYDMAVFTHPPLRREAMQFSIDRVNNIDITVSEGTLKVQYVGQRPQWQQTAVDVVVRRAGGGERVAAQEVGEVGQYLAGRYDVEVQTLPVTTLRGVEVRGNAATELSVPMPGMLVLSKPKGITTGAIFRLRDGQVEFATDLNPSTAGERLLLQPGQYELVLHPQNTTKYDKVQTKRFVIESSQTTKIQF
;
A
#
# COMPACT_ATOMS: atom_id res chain seq x y z
N MET A 1 59.32 -13.60 -0.59
CA MET A 1 58.33 -12.77 0.13
C MET A 1 56.98 -12.76 -0.59
N LEU A 2 56.92 -12.59 -1.90
CA LEU A 2 55.68 -12.46 -2.69
C LEU A 2 54.74 -13.68 -2.59
N LYS A 3 55.27 -14.90 -2.67
CA LYS A 3 54.50 -16.17 -2.56
C LYS A 3 53.81 -16.35 -1.19
N LYS A 4 54.41 -15.85 -0.07
CA LYS A 4 53.84 -15.92 1.27
C LYS A 4 52.71 -14.88 1.43
N MET A 5 52.84 -13.74 0.78
CA MET A 5 51.83 -12.67 0.79
C MET A 5 50.62 -13.08 -0.06
N MET A 6 50.78 -13.60 -1.25
CA MET A 6 49.68 -14.15 -2.09
C MET A 6 48.91 -15.29 -1.40
N ARG A 7 49.59 -16.17 -0.67
CA ARG A 7 48.92 -17.25 0.06
C ARG A 7 48.10 -16.74 1.25
N ARG A 8 48.52 -15.64 1.91
CA ARG A 8 47.76 -14.98 2.98
C ARG A 8 46.53 -14.25 2.42
N VAL A 9 46.69 -13.57 1.29
CA VAL A 9 45.56 -12.88 0.62
C VAL A 9 44.54 -13.91 0.12
N PHE A 10 45.00 -15.05 -0.44
CA PHE A 10 44.09 -16.11 -0.88
C PHE A 10 43.32 -16.77 0.27
N ILE A 11 43.94 -16.94 1.46
CA ILE A 11 43.28 -17.47 2.66
C ILE A 11 42.27 -16.48 3.21
N VAL A 12 42.55 -15.16 3.19
CA VAL A 12 41.62 -14.12 3.63
C VAL A 12 40.41 -14.02 2.67
N ILE A 13 40.64 -14.13 1.35
CA ILE A 13 39.57 -14.16 0.37
C ILE A 13 38.70 -15.43 0.52
N LEU A 14 39.31 -16.58 0.80
CA LEU A 14 38.60 -17.84 1.03
C LEU A 14 37.78 -17.81 2.32
N LEU A 15 38.27 -17.14 3.38
CA LEU A 15 37.53 -16.92 4.64
C LEU A 15 36.41 -15.90 4.49
N LEU A 16 36.57 -14.89 3.63
CA LEU A 16 35.52 -13.94 3.30
C LEU A 16 34.42 -14.56 2.42
N LEU A 17 34.76 -15.49 1.53
CA LEU A 17 33.81 -16.25 0.74
C LEU A 17 33.02 -17.29 1.56
N CYS A 18 33.61 -17.89 2.60
CA CYS A 18 32.89 -18.75 3.54
C CYS A 18 31.90 -18.01 4.45
N GLY A 19 32.10 -16.70 4.68
CA GLY A 19 31.16 -15.87 5.47
C GLY A 19 29.89 -15.46 4.75
N ALA A 20 29.81 -15.67 3.42
CA ALA A 20 28.67 -15.26 2.60
C ALA A 20 27.62 -16.36 2.35
N VAL A 21 27.84 -17.58 2.82
CA VAL A 21 26.77 -18.58 2.90
C VAL A 21 25.98 -18.29 4.19
N GLN A 22 25.14 -17.26 4.15
CA GLN A 22 23.96 -17.22 5.02
C GLN A 22 23.13 -18.42 4.61
N ALA A 23 23.28 -19.52 5.37
CA ALA A 23 22.27 -20.57 5.37
C ALA A 23 20.93 -19.83 5.61
N GLN A 24 20.02 -19.86 4.65
CA GLN A 24 18.64 -19.50 4.87
C GLN A 24 18.16 -20.42 6.00
N GLN A 25 18.26 -19.94 7.24
CA GLN A 25 17.61 -20.61 8.36
C GLN A 25 16.15 -20.67 7.96
N LEU A 26 15.64 -21.89 7.72
CA LEU A 26 14.22 -22.11 7.53
C LEU A 26 13.53 -21.43 8.72
N GLU A 27 12.75 -20.40 8.41
CA GLU A 27 12.07 -19.61 9.42
C GLU A 27 11.05 -20.53 10.12
N LYS A 28 11.27 -20.79 11.42
CA LYS A 28 10.42 -21.71 12.20
C LYS A 28 8.96 -21.28 12.14
N THR A 29 8.05 -22.20 11.82
CA THR A 29 6.62 -21.93 11.77
C THR A 29 6.00 -22.22 13.13
N ARG A 30 5.26 -21.27 13.70
CA ARG A 30 4.46 -21.43 14.91
C ARG A 30 2.98 -21.43 14.54
N LEU A 31 2.31 -22.56 14.75
CA LEU A 31 0.89 -22.74 14.47
C LEU A 31 0.11 -22.76 15.78
N LEU A 32 -0.67 -21.72 16.06
CA LEU A 32 -1.64 -21.70 17.13
C LEU A 32 -2.99 -22.18 16.60
N LEU A 33 -3.41 -23.35 17.05
CA LEU A 33 -4.76 -23.87 16.84
C LEU A 33 -5.69 -23.22 17.86
N ILE A 34 -6.74 -22.55 17.40
CA ILE A 34 -7.84 -22.06 18.24
C ILE A 34 -9.06 -22.90 17.90
N MET A 35 -9.50 -23.72 18.86
CA MET A 35 -10.57 -24.69 18.67
C MET A 35 -11.83 -24.25 19.39
N ASP A 36 -12.90 -24.19 18.63
CA ASP A 36 -14.24 -23.97 19.14
C ASP A 36 -14.75 -25.24 19.88
N CYS A 37 -15.19 -25.06 21.12
CA CYS A 37 -15.90 -26.04 21.93
C CYS A 37 -17.18 -25.42 22.49
N SER A 38 -17.86 -24.56 21.74
CA SER A 38 -19.20 -24.07 22.08
C SER A 38 -20.26 -25.15 21.91
N ASN A 39 -21.44 -24.94 22.50
CA ASN A 39 -22.51 -25.94 22.49
C ASN A 39 -22.95 -26.34 21.07
N SER A 40 -22.89 -25.46 20.09
CA SER A 40 -23.22 -25.73 18.66
C SER A 40 -22.33 -26.81 18.06
N MET A 41 -21.12 -27.00 18.58
CA MET A 41 -20.22 -28.08 18.16
C MET A 41 -20.74 -29.50 18.48
N TRP A 42 -21.78 -29.63 19.28
CA TRP A 42 -22.50 -30.92 19.46
C TRP A 42 -23.40 -31.28 18.29
N ASP A 43 -23.77 -30.32 17.44
CA ASP A 43 -24.64 -30.59 16.31
C ASP A 43 -24.04 -31.64 15.40
N HIS A 44 -24.93 -32.46 14.83
CA HIS A 44 -24.53 -33.50 13.88
C HIS A 44 -24.03 -32.89 12.56
N TRP A 45 -22.90 -33.37 12.06
CA TRP A 45 -22.33 -32.97 10.79
C TRP A 45 -21.65 -34.15 10.12
N GLN A 46 -22.17 -34.58 8.96
CA GLN A 46 -21.67 -35.72 8.21
C GLN A 46 -21.71 -37.04 9.02
N SER A 47 -20.55 -37.58 9.36
CA SER A 47 -20.46 -38.89 10.06
C SER A 47 -20.71 -38.83 11.56
N ASN A 48 -20.57 -37.66 12.21
CA ASN A 48 -20.66 -37.52 13.66
C ASN A 48 -21.04 -36.10 14.08
N SER A 49 -20.92 -35.75 15.36
CA SER A 49 -20.99 -34.35 15.80
C SER A 49 -19.76 -33.56 15.30
N LYS A 50 -19.94 -32.26 15.08
CA LYS A 50 -18.86 -31.34 14.58
C LYS A 50 -17.60 -31.48 15.46
N ILE A 51 -17.74 -31.53 16.78
CA ILE A 51 -16.61 -31.70 17.70
C ILE A 51 -15.86 -33.03 17.48
N LYS A 52 -16.58 -34.12 17.24
CA LYS A 52 -15.96 -35.43 17.01
C LYS A 52 -15.21 -35.49 15.69
N VAL A 53 -15.80 -34.94 14.63
CA VAL A 53 -15.15 -34.82 13.34
C VAL A 53 -13.90 -33.95 13.46
N THR A 54 -14.00 -32.79 14.11
CA THR A 54 -12.85 -31.89 14.34
C THR A 54 -11.72 -32.60 15.11
N GLN A 55 -12.07 -33.33 16.18
CA GLN A 55 -11.09 -34.12 16.93
C GLN A 55 -10.36 -35.14 16.05
N GLN A 56 -11.09 -35.89 15.22
CA GLN A 56 -10.52 -36.92 14.34
C GLN A 56 -9.58 -36.32 13.28
N VAL A 57 -10.04 -35.25 12.61
CA VAL A 57 -9.24 -34.60 11.59
C VAL A 57 -7.97 -33.97 12.18
N LEU A 58 -8.07 -33.30 13.34
CA LEU A 58 -6.91 -32.72 14.01
C LEU A 58 -5.92 -33.80 14.50
N LEU A 59 -6.39 -34.94 15.01
CA LEU A 59 -5.50 -36.01 15.42
C LEU A 59 -4.70 -36.56 14.21
N SER A 60 -5.37 -36.81 13.10
CA SER A 60 -4.69 -37.27 11.86
C SER A 60 -3.71 -36.26 11.35
N PHE A 61 -4.07 -34.96 11.39
CA PHE A 61 -3.20 -33.87 11.01
C PHE A 61 -1.93 -33.81 11.89
N LEU A 62 -2.09 -33.85 13.23
CA LEU A 62 -0.96 -33.85 14.17
C LEU A 62 -0.04 -35.06 14.00
N ASP A 63 -0.58 -36.23 13.70
CA ASP A 63 0.23 -37.41 13.37
C ASP A 63 1.10 -37.17 12.12
N SER A 64 0.52 -36.54 11.10
CA SER A 64 1.24 -36.27 9.83
C SER A 64 2.41 -35.31 9.98
N ILE A 65 2.27 -34.31 10.87
CA ILE A 65 3.30 -33.29 11.09
C ILE A 65 4.26 -33.64 12.24
N SER A 66 4.03 -34.75 12.95
CA SER A 66 4.80 -35.14 14.13
C SER A 66 6.32 -35.30 13.90
N LYS A 67 6.73 -35.52 12.64
CA LYS A 67 8.14 -35.67 12.23
C LYS A 67 8.76 -34.39 11.72
N GLN A 68 8.03 -33.29 11.69
CA GLN A 68 8.56 -32.01 11.20
C GLN A 68 9.14 -31.22 12.37
N HIS A 69 10.44 -30.92 12.33
CA HIS A 69 11.16 -30.23 13.40
C HIS A 69 11.12 -28.70 13.32
N ASP A 70 10.65 -28.16 12.21
CA ASP A 70 10.56 -26.73 11.93
C ASP A 70 9.18 -26.12 12.26
N VAL A 71 8.28 -26.93 12.86
CA VAL A 71 6.92 -26.52 13.24
C VAL A 71 6.69 -26.70 14.73
N ASP A 72 6.35 -25.60 15.42
CA ASP A 72 5.81 -25.64 16.76
C ASP A 72 4.30 -25.45 16.72
N VAL A 73 3.55 -26.27 17.45
CA VAL A 73 2.10 -26.18 17.54
C VAL A 73 1.66 -25.89 18.98
N ALA A 74 0.68 -25.00 19.14
CA ALA A 74 0.01 -24.74 20.41
C ALA A 74 -1.52 -24.90 20.25
N LEU A 75 -2.23 -25.06 21.32
CA LEU A 75 -3.68 -25.22 21.35
C LEU A 75 -4.32 -24.28 22.38
N ARG A 76 -5.11 -23.34 21.87
CA ARG A 76 -6.05 -22.55 22.65
C ARG A 76 -7.47 -23.05 22.36
N VAL A 77 -8.32 -23.03 23.37
CA VAL A 77 -9.70 -23.51 23.26
C VAL A 77 -10.64 -22.49 23.88
N PHE A 78 -11.78 -22.27 23.25
CA PHE A 78 -12.90 -21.52 23.83
C PHE A 78 -14.17 -22.33 23.84
N GLY A 79 -15.15 -21.95 24.67
CA GLY A 79 -16.44 -22.65 24.78
C GLY A 79 -16.39 -24.00 25.50
N HIS A 80 -15.29 -24.36 26.18
CA HIS A 80 -15.15 -25.60 26.92
C HIS A 80 -15.18 -25.40 28.45
N LEU A 81 -15.24 -24.16 28.91
CA LEU A 81 -15.39 -23.80 30.31
C LEU A 81 -16.88 -23.71 30.66
N ASN A 82 -17.24 -23.90 31.95
CA ASN A 82 -18.64 -23.97 32.43
C ASN A 82 -19.53 -22.87 31.85
N LYS A 83 -20.83 -23.14 31.71
CA LYS A 83 -21.88 -22.32 31.10
C LYS A 83 -21.90 -20.83 31.50
N ASP A 84 -21.37 -20.49 32.67
CA ASP A 84 -21.36 -19.14 33.23
C ASP A 84 -20.01 -18.42 33.04
N GLN A 85 -19.01 -19.07 32.40
CA GLN A 85 -17.70 -18.48 32.13
C GLN A 85 -17.47 -18.34 30.63
N PHE A 86 -17.65 -17.13 30.14
CA PHE A 86 -17.16 -16.71 28.81
C PHE A 86 -15.63 -16.63 28.88
N GLY A 87 -14.96 -17.74 28.60
CA GLY A 87 -13.50 -17.79 28.74
C GLY A 87 -12.84 -18.64 27.68
N THR A 88 -11.61 -18.28 27.43
CA THR A 88 -10.68 -18.98 26.56
C THR A 88 -9.46 -19.37 27.36
N ARG A 89 -8.81 -20.49 27.01
CA ARG A 89 -7.59 -20.94 27.70
C ARG A 89 -6.59 -21.54 26.73
N LEU A 90 -5.30 -21.18 26.93
CA LEU A 90 -4.20 -21.90 26.32
C LEU A 90 -4.02 -23.27 27.01
N GLU A 91 -4.50 -24.31 26.36
CA GLU A 91 -4.48 -25.67 26.92
C GLU A 91 -3.14 -26.36 26.74
N VAL A 92 -2.47 -26.11 25.64
CA VAL A 92 -1.10 -26.59 25.35
C VAL A 92 -0.27 -25.44 24.75
N PRO A 93 0.74 -24.94 25.47
CA PRO A 93 1.62 -23.88 24.96
C PRO A 93 2.57 -24.42 23.88
N PHE A 94 3.18 -23.50 23.15
CA PHE A 94 4.26 -23.84 22.20
C PHE A 94 5.41 -24.57 22.91
N GLY A 95 5.95 -25.58 22.24
CA GLY A 95 7.07 -26.35 22.76
C GLY A 95 7.49 -27.45 21.80
N SER A 96 8.75 -27.88 21.91
CA SER A 96 9.23 -29.05 21.20
C SER A 96 8.59 -30.31 21.80
N ASP A 97 8.28 -31.29 20.94
CA ASP A 97 7.75 -32.60 21.32
C ASP A 97 6.40 -32.60 22.08
N ASN A 98 5.58 -31.56 21.84
CA ASN A 98 4.29 -31.42 22.49
C ASN A 98 3.11 -32.13 21.77
N ILE A 99 3.35 -32.79 20.66
CA ILE A 99 2.31 -33.45 19.82
C ILE A 99 1.46 -34.40 20.64
N TYR A 100 2.09 -35.24 21.47
CA TYR A 100 1.36 -36.17 22.33
C TYR A 100 0.43 -35.43 23.33
N ARG A 101 0.89 -34.30 23.87
CA ARG A 101 0.08 -33.48 24.79
C ARG A 101 -1.10 -32.85 24.06
N LEU A 102 -0.90 -32.37 22.86
CA LEU A 102 -1.94 -31.83 21.98
C LEU A 102 -3.01 -32.88 21.67
N GLN A 103 -2.58 -34.07 21.22
CA GLN A 103 -3.48 -35.19 20.92
C GLN A 103 -4.27 -35.64 22.16
N SER A 104 -3.60 -35.80 23.30
CA SER A 104 -4.24 -36.16 24.56
C SER A 104 -5.30 -35.13 24.98
N LYS A 105 -4.97 -33.85 24.86
CA LYS A 105 -5.91 -32.77 25.21
C LYS A 105 -7.09 -32.71 24.25
N ILE A 106 -6.86 -32.73 22.95
CA ILE A 106 -7.93 -32.70 21.94
C ILE A 106 -8.96 -33.81 22.17
N LYS A 107 -8.51 -35.03 22.49
CA LYS A 107 -9.40 -36.17 22.76
C LYS A 107 -10.36 -35.95 23.95
N THR A 108 -9.95 -35.11 24.90
CA THR A 108 -10.72 -34.88 26.15
C THR A 108 -11.59 -33.64 26.12
N LEU A 109 -11.53 -32.85 25.05
CA LEU A 109 -12.33 -31.63 24.91
C LEU A 109 -13.82 -31.98 24.74
N VAL A 110 -14.64 -31.24 25.48
CA VAL A 110 -16.11 -31.41 25.50
C VAL A 110 -16.74 -30.02 25.42
N PRO A 111 -17.64 -29.79 24.45
CA PRO A 111 -18.38 -28.55 24.37
C PRO A 111 -19.28 -28.32 25.59
N GLN A 112 -19.20 -27.12 26.18
CA GLN A 112 -19.97 -26.79 27.40
C GLN A 112 -20.47 -25.36 27.48
N GLY A 113 -19.85 -24.43 26.75
CA GLY A 113 -20.05 -23.00 26.90
C GLY A 113 -20.57 -22.29 25.67
N GLY A 114 -20.55 -20.98 25.74
CA GLY A 114 -20.85 -20.08 24.63
C GLY A 114 -19.62 -19.79 23.75
N CYS A 115 -19.87 -19.14 22.61
CA CYS A 115 -18.84 -18.72 21.71
C CYS A 115 -18.14 -17.45 22.21
N THR A 116 -16.80 -17.42 22.17
CA THR A 116 -15.95 -16.29 22.57
C THR A 116 -14.71 -16.21 21.67
N ALA A 117 -14.91 -16.28 20.36
CA ALA A 117 -13.83 -16.27 19.38
C ALA A 117 -12.98 -15.00 19.45
N ALA A 118 -13.60 -13.82 19.66
CA ALA A 118 -12.89 -12.55 19.81
C ALA A 118 -11.95 -12.55 21.02
N ALA A 119 -12.43 -13.03 22.18
CA ALA A 119 -11.59 -13.17 23.37
C ALA A 119 -10.42 -14.13 23.12
N ALA A 120 -10.68 -15.26 22.43
CA ALA A 120 -9.63 -16.21 22.08
C ALA A 120 -8.58 -15.59 21.16
N LEU A 121 -8.98 -14.76 20.20
CA LEU A 121 -8.07 -14.07 19.30
C LEU A 121 -7.28 -12.95 20.03
N THR A 122 -7.90 -12.24 20.96
CA THR A 122 -7.24 -11.23 21.81
C THR A 122 -6.10 -11.86 22.63
N ASP A 123 -6.40 -12.93 23.32
CA ASP A 123 -5.45 -13.63 24.17
C ASP A 123 -4.34 -14.34 23.36
N ALA A 124 -4.65 -14.76 22.13
CA ALA A 124 -3.74 -15.49 21.25
C ALA A 124 -2.41 -14.74 20.99
N LEU A 125 -2.43 -13.41 21.03
CA LEU A 125 -1.20 -12.61 20.85
C LEU A 125 -0.18 -12.88 21.96
N SER A 126 -0.65 -13.05 23.18
CA SER A 126 0.20 -13.33 24.35
C SER A 126 0.75 -14.74 24.37
N ASP A 127 0.17 -15.65 23.57
CA ASP A 127 0.62 -17.04 23.50
C ASP A 127 1.91 -17.21 22.70
N PHE A 128 2.19 -16.28 21.77
CA PHE A 128 3.41 -16.34 20.98
C PHE A 128 4.62 -15.88 21.77
N PRO A 129 5.73 -16.64 21.76
CA PRO A 129 6.98 -16.22 22.38
C PRO A 129 7.49 -14.90 21.79
N ALA A 130 7.89 -13.96 22.64
CA ALA A 130 8.35 -12.63 22.26
C ALA A 130 9.67 -12.60 21.47
N THR A 131 10.39 -13.71 21.35
CA THR A 131 11.73 -13.78 20.77
C THR A 131 11.81 -14.67 19.54
N GLY A 132 12.61 -14.22 18.56
CA GLY A 132 12.96 -14.95 17.34
C GLY A 132 12.12 -14.57 16.11
N SER A 133 12.79 -14.53 14.94
CA SER A 133 12.11 -14.46 13.66
C SER A 133 11.41 -15.79 13.40
N SER A 134 10.09 -15.81 13.47
CA SER A 134 9.28 -16.98 13.19
C SER A 134 8.02 -16.56 12.47
N ARG A 135 7.54 -17.42 11.61
CA ARG A 135 6.27 -17.25 10.96
C ARG A 135 5.17 -17.70 11.93
N ASN A 136 4.32 -16.78 12.35
CA ASN A 136 3.24 -17.04 13.28
C ASN A 136 1.92 -17.18 12.52
N LEU A 137 1.23 -18.31 12.75
CA LEU A 137 -0.04 -18.63 12.14
C LEU A 137 -1.07 -18.88 13.24
N ILE A 138 -2.27 -18.33 13.07
CA ILE A 138 -3.45 -18.66 13.86
C ILE A 138 -4.42 -19.38 12.93
N LEU A 139 -4.88 -20.54 13.34
CA LEU A 139 -5.94 -21.28 12.67
C LEU A 139 -7.12 -21.44 13.64
N ILE A 140 -8.20 -20.73 13.36
CA ILE A 140 -9.46 -20.82 14.10
C ILE A 140 -10.33 -21.88 13.42
N ILE A 141 -10.80 -22.86 14.17
CA ILE A 141 -11.73 -23.89 13.70
C ILE A 141 -13.03 -23.70 14.48
N THR A 142 -14.09 -23.34 13.78
CA THR A 142 -15.39 -23.00 14.40
C THR A 142 -16.55 -23.32 13.45
N ASP A 143 -17.74 -23.48 14.00
CA ASP A 143 -18.97 -23.69 13.22
C ASP A 143 -19.79 -22.41 13.00
N GLY A 144 -19.35 -21.27 13.54
CA GLY A 144 -19.97 -19.96 13.32
C GLY A 144 -19.23 -18.86 14.07
N MET A 145 -19.31 -17.64 13.55
CA MET A 145 -18.71 -16.46 14.17
C MET A 145 -19.67 -15.27 14.19
N ASP A 146 -20.68 -15.22 13.32
CA ASP A 146 -21.55 -14.05 13.18
C ASP A 146 -22.43 -13.82 14.42
N ASP A 147 -22.81 -14.87 15.12
CA ASP A 147 -23.63 -14.79 16.35
C ASP A 147 -22.81 -14.65 17.63
N CYS A 148 -21.49 -14.72 17.51
CA CYS A 148 -20.60 -14.85 18.64
C CYS A 148 -20.00 -13.53 19.12
N ASP A 149 -19.64 -12.62 18.18
CA ASP A 149 -18.81 -11.49 18.54
C ASP A 149 -18.91 -10.34 17.51
N ALA A 150 -19.67 -9.32 17.87
CA ALA A 150 -19.68 -8.06 17.09
C ALA A 150 -18.31 -7.35 17.03
N GLU A 151 -17.36 -7.74 17.88
CA GLU A 151 -16.08 -7.08 18.09
C GLU A 151 -14.88 -7.74 17.40
N ILE A 152 -15.08 -8.87 16.71
CA ILE A 152 -13.97 -9.64 16.11
C ILE A 152 -13.11 -8.79 15.15
N CYS A 153 -13.72 -7.85 14.45
CA CYS A 153 -13.02 -6.95 13.53
C CYS A 153 -12.12 -5.94 14.25
N ASP A 154 -12.56 -5.43 15.39
CA ASP A 154 -11.76 -4.51 16.20
C ASP A 154 -10.58 -5.22 16.83
N VAL A 155 -10.79 -6.44 17.32
CA VAL A 155 -9.72 -7.31 17.81
C VAL A 155 -8.73 -7.64 16.70
N ALA A 156 -9.19 -8.02 15.53
CA ALA A 156 -8.33 -8.31 14.39
C ALA A 156 -7.45 -7.11 14.00
N ARG A 157 -8.02 -5.90 14.07
CA ARG A 157 -7.26 -4.65 13.86
C ARG A 157 -6.19 -4.45 14.93
N GLN A 158 -6.49 -4.72 16.21
CA GLN A 158 -5.51 -4.65 17.30
C GLN A 158 -4.38 -5.67 17.11
N VAL A 159 -4.71 -6.90 16.69
CA VAL A 159 -3.73 -7.92 16.32
C VAL A 159 -2.76 -7.40 15.25
N GLN A 160 -3.27 -6.74 14.22
CA GLN A 160 -2.44 -6.16 13.16
C GLN A 160 -1.55 -5.00 13.65
N LEU A 161 -2.05 -4.19 14.60
CA LEU A 161 -1.31 -3.05 15.16
C LEU A 161 -0.28 -3.47 16.22
N SER A 162 -0.36 -4.69 16.76
CA SER A 162 0.54 -5.18 17.81
C SER A 162 2.01 -5.33 17.38
N GLY A 163 2.30 -5.24 16.08
CA GLY A 163 3.64 -5.47 15.53
C GLY A 163 4.04 -6.95 15.45
N VAL A 164 3.24 -7.87 15.97
CA VAL A 164 3.43 -9.31 15.77
C VAL A 164 2.89 -9.68 14.40
N VAL A 165 3.77 -10.12 13.50
CA VAL A 165 3.35 -10.59 12.17
C VAL A 165 2.66 -11.94 12.34
N VAL A 166 1.33 -11.94 12.31
CA VAL A 166 0.49 -13.13 12.43
C VAL A 166 -0.45 -13.22 11.24
N GLN A 167 -0.53 -14.40 10.63
CA GLN A 167 -1.57 -14.71 9.64
C GLN A 167 -2.67 -15.52 10.30
N THR A 168 -3.91 -15.06 10.16
CA THR A 168 -5.07 -15.73 10.71
C THR A 168 -5.88 -16.38 9.59
N PHE A 169 -6.24 -17.64 9.82
CA PHE A 169 -7.11 -18.45 8.98
C PHE A 169 -8.31 -18.89 9.79
N VAL A 170 -9.49 -18.82 9.21
CA VAL A 170 -10.73 -19.31 9.80
C VAL A 170 -11.23 -20.48 8.96
N LEU A 171 -11.30 -21.65 9.56
CA LEU A 171 -11.82 -22.86 8.97
C LEU A 171 -13.23 -23.07 9.49
N GLY A 172 -14.20 -22.71 8.66
CA GLY A 172 -15.62 -22.73 9.01
C GLY A 172 -16.25 -24.07 8.67
N ILE A 173 -16.73 -24.82 9.68
CA ILE A 173 -17.34 -26.14 9.50
C ILE A 173 -18.86 -26.09 9.68
N GLY A 174 -19.57 -27.02 9.04
CA GLY A 174 -21.00 -27.22 9.29
C GLY A 174 -21.95 -26.19 8.69
N GLY A 175 -21.48 -25.33 7.76
CA GLY A 175 -22.34 -24.37 7.04
C GLY A 175 -22.77 -23.16 7.86
N GLY A 176 -22.05 -22.81 8.92
CA GLY A 176 -22.29 -21.60 9.72
C GLY A 176 -22.07 -20.30 8.95
N ALA A 177 -22.52 -19.18 9.51
CA ALA A 177 -22.34 -17.86 8.95
C ALA A 177 -20.95 -17.29 9.34
N PHE A 178 -20.24 -16.76 8.35
CA PHE A 178 -18.88 -16.24 8.49
C PHE A 178 -18.69 -14.86 7.83
N SER A 179 -19.79 -14.12 7.65
CA SER A 179 -19.76 -12.83 6.95
C SER A 179 -18.85 -11.81 7.66
N HIS A 180 -18.84 -11.81 8.99
CA HIS A 180 -18.00 -10.95 9.82
C HIS A 180 -16.58 -11.51 10.05
N ALA A 181 -16.33 -12.78 9.80
CA ALA A 181 -15.05 -13.42 10.05
C ALA A 181 -13.95 -12.97 9.04
N SER A 182 -14.32 -12.43 7.90
CA SER A 182 -13.38 -11.99 6.85
C SER A 182 -12.42 -10.89 7.30
N CYS A 183 -12.77 -10.09 8.30
CA CYS A 183 -11.87 -9.10 8.89
C CYS A 183 -10.81 -9.74 9.81
N ALA A 184 -11.12 -10.90 10.44
CA ALA A 184 -10.20 -11.60 11.31
C ALA A 184 -9.14 -12.40 10.56
N GLY A 185 -9.45 -12.92 9.37
CA GLY A 185 -8.54 -13.77 8.63
C GLY A 185 -9.07 -14.19 7.26
N SER A 186 -8.29 -15.00 6.55
CA SER A 186 -8.78 -15.69 5.36
C SER A 186 -9.74 -16.78 5.78
N VAL A 187 -10.98 -16.72 5.31
CA VAL A 187 -12.04 -17.65 5.68
C VAL A 187 -12.13 -18.76 4.64
N PHE A 188 -12.16 -20.00 5.13
CA PHE A 188 -12.32 -21.22 4.34
C PHE A 188 -13.55 -21.98 4.85
N PRO A 189 -14.75 -21.69 4.33
CA PRO A 189 -15.93 -22.50 4.66
C PRO A 189 -15.79 -23.87 4.00
N VAL A 190 -15.95 -24.93 4.77
CA VAL A 190 -15.90 -26.31 4.28
C VAL A 190 -17.25 -26.98 4.46
N VAL A 191 -17.67 -27.71 3.43
CA VAL A 191 -19.02 -28.30 3.39
C VAL A 191 -19.05 -29.76 3.85
N ASN A 192 -17.89 -30.43 3.90
CA ASN A 192 -17.78 -31.83 4.30
C ASN A 192 -16.43 -32.14 4.96
N GLU A 193 -16.32 -33.34 5.56
CA GLU A 193 -15.15 -33.80 6.30
C GLU A 193 -13.89 -33.94 5.42
N GLU A 194 -14.06 -34.38 4.17
CA GLU A 194 -12.95 -34.53 3.22
C GLU A 194 -12.35 -33.17 2.87
N GLU A 195 -13.21 -32.21 2.57
CA GLU A 195 -12.79 -30.83 2.28
C GLU A 195 -12.14 -30.18 3.51
N PHE A 196 -12.67 -30.44 4.71
CA PHE A 196 -12.06 -29.97 5.95
C PHE A 196 -10.63 -30.49 6.10
N SER A 197 -10.44 -31.80 5.98
CA SER A 197 -9.12 -32.41 6.05
C SER A 197 -8.19 -31.83 5.01
N LYS A 198 -8.63 -31.78 3.74
CA LYS A 198 -7.84 -31.26 2.63
C LYS A 198 -7.43 -29.81 2.85
N THR A 199 -8.38 -28.94 3.22
CA THR A 199 -8.12 -27.51 3.42
C THR A 199 -7.14 -27.26 4.56
N LEU A 200 -7.26 -28.02 5.67
CA LEU A 200 -6.31 -27.98 6.77
C LEU A 200 -4.88 -28.31 6.31
N TYR A 201 -4.72 -29.39 5.55
CA TYR A 201 -3.43 -29.78 4.98
C TYR A 201 -2.90 -28.77 3.97
N ASP A 202 -3.76 -28.21 3.13
CA ASP A 202 -3.35 -27.19 2.14
C ASP A 202 -2.86 -25.92 2.81
N ILE A 203 -3.57 -25.41 3.82
CA ILE A 203 -3.12 -24.27 4.63
C ILE A 203 -1.74 -24.57 5.25
N PHE A 204 -1.57 -25.74 5.84
CA PHE A 204 -0.31 -26.10 6.46
C PHE A 204 0.82 -26.24 5.42
N ARG A 205 0.58 -26.95 4.30
CA ARG A 205 1.55 -27.14 3.23
C ARG A 205 2.06 -25.81 2.68
N LEU A 206 1.14 -24.86 2.44
CA LEU A 206 1.47 -23.55 1.92
C LEU A 206 2.21 -22.70 2.95
N SER A 207 1.93 -22.89 4.25
CA SER A 207 2.53 -22.08 5.30
C SER A 207 4.04 -22.24 5.43
N GLY A 208 4.60 -23.38 5.07
CA GLY A 208 6.05 -23.64 5.13
C GLY A 208 6.84 -23.18 3.90
N HIS A 209 6.19 -22.65 2.88
CA HIS A 209 6.84 -22.40 1.59
C HIS A 209 6.79 -20.92 1.20
N LYS A 210 7.72 -20.53 0.32
CA LYS A 210 7.72 -19.22 -0.34
C LYS A 210 7.49 -19.41 -1.84
N ALA A 211 6.58 -18.65 -2.39
CA ALA A 211 6.35 -18.59 -3.82
C ALA A 211 7.44 -17.72 -4.48
N LYS A 212 8.02 -18.23 -5.55
CA LYS A 212 8.97 -17.47 -6.37
C LYS A 212 8.19 -16.58 -7.33
N VAL A 213 8.43 -15.27 -7.26
CA VAL A 213 7.78 -14.26 -8.09
C VAL A 213 8.85 -13.48 -8.84
N VAL A 214 8.69 -13.37 -10.14
CA VAL A 214 9.53 -12.54 -11.00
C VAL A 214 8.66 -11.45 -11.59
N LEU A 215 9.05 -10.20 -11.35
CA LEU A 215 8.39 -9.05 -11.92
C LEU A 215 9.14 -8.64 -13.17
N ASN A 216 8.45 -8.63 -14.31
CA ASN A 216 9.00 -8.18 -15.58
C ASN A 216 8.36 -6.83 -15.92
N MET A 217 9.15 -5.77 -15.97
CA MET A 217 8.73 -4.53 -16.59
C MET A 217 9.08 -4.59 -18.06
N VAL A 218 8.07 -4.45 -18.91
CA VAL A 218 8.24 -4.54 -20.36
C VAL A 218 7.77 -3.25 -21.02
N ASP A 219 8.40 -2.90 -22.11
CA ASP A 219 7.97 -1.78 -22.94
C ASP A 219 6.71 -2.14 -23.78
N ALA A 220 6.28 -1.24 -24.63
CA ALA A 220 5.12 -1.45 -25.52
C ALA A 220 5.36 -2.56 -26.58
N SER A 221 6.62 -2.94 -26.83
CA SER A 221 7.02 -4.02 -27.74
C SER A 221 7.06 -5.37 -27.04
N GLY A 222 7.02 -5.39 -25.71
CA GLY A 222 7.14 -6.58 -24.88
C GLY A 222 8.59 -6.92 -24.50
N ASP A 223 9.54 -6.05 -24.84
CA ASP A 223 10.93 -6.20 -24.44
C ASP A 223 11.13 -5.71 -23.01
N LEU A 224 12.06 -6.35 -22.28
CA LEU A 224 12.37 -5.94 -20.91
C LEU A 224 12.87 -4.50 -20.88
N TYR A 225 12.24 -3.69 -20.03
CA TYR A 225 12.49 -2.27 -19.86
C TYR A 225 13.39 -2.04 -18.64
N GLU A 226 14.60 -1.55 -18.90
CA GLU A 226 15.52 -1.19 -17.81
C GLU A 226 15.05 0.10 -17.14
N THR A 227 14.64 -0.01 -15.89
CA THR A 227 14.12 1.10 -15.08
C THR A 227 14.34 0.83 -13.60
N GLU A 228 14.31 1.87 -12.78
CA GLU A 228 14.47 1.79 -11.33
C GLU A 228 13.22 2.30 -10.61
N HIS A 229 12.05 1.72 -10.91
CA HIS A 229 10.83 2.10 -10.22
C HIS A 229 10.69 1.43 -8.87
N PRO A 230 10.30 2.17 -7.82
CA PRO A 230 9.86 1.57 -6.57
C PRO A 230 8.60 0.74 -6.79
N VAL A 231 8.55 -0.42 -6.13
CA VAL A 231 7.41 -1.34 -6.16
C VAL A 231 7.04 -1.72 -4.74
N ALA A 232 5.76 -1.72 -4.43
CA ALA A 232 5.26 -2.20 -3.16
C ALA A 232 4.14 -3.23 -3.37
N PHE A 233 4.16 -4.25 -2.53
CA PHE A 233 3.15 -5.28 -2.43
C PHE A 233 2.43 -5.13 -1.10
N TYR A 234 1.13 -5.01 -1.16
CA TYR A 234 0.24 -4.84 -0.02
C TYR A 234 -0.57 -6.10 0.20
N ASP A 235 -0.89 -6.39 1.42
CA ASP A 235 -1.93 -7.37 1.73
C ASP A 235 -3.28 -6.82 1.25
N HIS A 236 -3.92 -7.50 0.32
CA HIS A 236 -5.18 -7.07 -0.33
C HIS A 236 -6.29 -6.77 0.69
N ARG A 237 -6.35 -7.54 1.78
CA ARG A 237 -7.38 -7.42 2.79
C ARG A 237 -7.14 -6.26 3.76
N THR A 238 -5.87 -6.04 4.14
CA THR A 238 -5.52 -5.09 5.20
C THR A 238 -4.92 -3.80 4.69
N GLY A 239 -4.44 -3.77 3.44
CA GLY A 239 -3.71 -2.64 2.88
C GLY A 239 -2.31 -2.44 3.46
N VAL A 240 -1.84 -3.35 4.32
CA VAL A 240 -0.50 -3.26 4.94
C VAL A 240 0.57 -3.68 3.95
N ILE A 241 1.66 -2.92 3.87
CA ILE A 241 2.82 -3.28 3.04
C ILE A 241 3.44 -4.57 3.57
N ARG A 242 3.55 -5.59 2.73
CA ARG A 242 4.20 -6.87 3.01
C ARG A 242 5.60 -6.97 2.43
N HIS A 243 5.82 -6.31 1.31
CA HIS A 243 7.13 -6.27 0.65
C HIS A 243 7.28 -4.98 -0.13
N SER A 244 8.48 -4.43 -0.17
CA SER A 244 8.82 -3.29 -1.01
C SER A 244 10.23 -3.46 -1.57
N THR A 245 10.42 -3.05 -2.80
CA THR A 245 11.70 -3.12 -3.49
C THR A 245 11.81 -2.00 -4.52
N ILE A 246 13.01 -1.80 -5.05
CA ILE A 246 13.22 -1.05 -6.29
C ILE A 246 13.45 -2.08 -7.38
N TYR A 247 12.65 -2.00 -8.44
CA TYR A 247 12.86 -2.87 -9.61
C TYR A 247 14.23 -2.64 -10.19
N SER A 248 14.95 -3.73 -10.43
CA SER A 248 16.25 -3.71 -11.08
C SER A 248 16.47 -4.99 -11.87
N VAL A 249 17.35 -4.92 -12.83
CA VAL A 249 17.78 -6.05 -13.63
C VAL A 249 19.29 -6.23 -13.55
N ASP A 250 19.75 -7.47 -13.66
CA ASP A 250 21.19 -7.73 -13.72
C ASP A 250 21.78 -7.36 -15.09
N SER A 251 23.10 -7.51 -15.24
CA SER A 251 23.82 -7.24 -16.51
C SER A 251 23.36 -8.08 -17.72
N LYS A 252 22.50 -9.07 -17.49
CA LYS A 252 21.87 -9.91 -18.52
C LYS A 252 20.37 -9.61 -18.66
N LEU A 253 19.93 -8.45 -18.18
CA LEU A 253 18.52 -8.03 -18.18
C LEU A 253 17.59 -9.03 -17.46
N ARG A 254 18.05 -9.72 -16.41
CA ARG A 254 17.21 -10.61 -15.64
C ARG A 254 16.74 -9.91 -14.36
N PRO A 255 15.43 -9.82 -14.15
CA PRO A 255 14.86 -9.27 -12.91
C PRO A 255 15.17 -10.16 -11.70
N ASP A 256 15.20 -9.57 -10.52
CA ASP A 256 15.33 -10.29 -9.26
C ASP A 256 14.12 -11.19 -8.99
N THR A 257 14.40 -12.31 -8.32
CA THR A 257 13.34 -13.21 -7.85
C THR A 257 12.95 -12.87 -6.44
N LEU A 258 11.69 -12.49 -6.26
CA LEU A 258 11.09 -12.21 -4.96
C LEU A 258 10.54 -13.49 -4.34
N LEU A 259 10.69 -13.62 -3.01
CA LEU A 259 10.15 -14.74 -2.24
C LEU A 259 8.92 -14.25 -1.47
N MET A 260 7.75 -14.57 -2.01
CA MET A 260 6.46 -14.09 -1.52
C MET A 260 5.72 -15.17 -0.71
N ASP A 261 4.85 -14.75 0.18
CA ASP A 261 4.01 -15.66 0.95
C ASP A 261 2.83 -16.16 0.09
N PRO A 262 2.70 -17.47 -0.17
CA PRO A 262 1.64 -18.01 -1.01
C PRO A 262 0.24 -17.91 -0.40
N LEU A 263 0.13 -17.68 0.92
CA LEU A 263 -1.13 -17.57 1.64
C LEU A 263 -1.69 -16.15 1.65
N VAL A 264 -0.91 -15.18 1.19
CA VAL A 264 -1.33 -13.77 1.10
C VAL A 264 -1.84 -13.48 -0.30
N THR A 265 -2.99 -12.85 -0.38
CA THR A 265 -3.44 -12.18 -1.60
C THR A 265 -2.84 -10.78 -1.62
N TYR A 266 -2.20 -10.40 -2.71
CA TYR A 266 -1.44 -9.17 -2.82
C TYR A 266 -2.08 -8.18 -3.77
N ASP A 267 -2.03 -6.91 -3.39
CA ASP A 267 -2.12 -5.79 -4.31
C ASP A 267 -0.71 -5.27 -4.57
N MET A 268 -0.43 -4.86 -5.78
CA MET A 268 0.87 -4.30 -6.16
C MET A 268 0.70 -2.89 -6.70
N ALA A 269 1.62 -2.01 -6.34
CA ALA A 269 1.78 -0.70 -6.95
C ALA A 269 3.21 -0.52 -7.46
N VAL A 270 3.34 -0.13 -8.73
CA VAL A 270 4.58 0.41 -9.31
C VAL A 270 4.45 1.92 -9.31
N PHE A 271 5.40 2.62 -8.70
CA PHE A 271 5.34 4.07 -8.49
C PHE A 271 5.85 4.84 -9.72
N THR A 272 5.12 4.68 -10.81
CA THR A 272 5.19 5.52 -12.01
C THR A 272 4.29 6.76 -11.85
N HIS A 273 4.26 7.66 -12.83
CA HIS A 273 3.35 8.80 -12.85
C HIS A 273 2.37 8.71 -14.04
N PRO A 274 1.07 8.34 -13.80
CA PRO A 274 0.46 7.89 -12.54
C PRO A 274 0.91 6.47 -12.13
N PRO A 275 0.71 6.07 -10.85
CA PRO A 275 1.07 4.72 -10.40
C PRO A 275 0.29 3.64 -11.15
N LEU A 276 1.00 2.56 -11.54
CA LEU A 276 0.39 1.34 -12.05
C LEU A 276 0.01 0.44 -10.87
N ARG A 277 -1.18 -0.14 -10.93
CA ARG A 277 -1.71 -1.02 -9.88
C ARG A 277 -2.19 -2.33 -10.46
N ARG A 278 -2.01 -3.40 -9.69
CA ARG A 278 -2.60 -4.70 -9.96
C ARG A 278 -3.10 -5.28 -8.64
N GLU A 279 -4.31 -5.77 -8.63
CA GLU A 279 -5.00 -6.18 -7.40
C GLU A 279 -5.25 -7.68 -7.36
N ALA A 280 -5.48 -8.21 -6.15
CA ALA A 280 -5.92 -9.57 -5.86
C ALA A 280 -5.03 -10.68 -6.46
N MET A 281 -3.70 -10.51 -6.42
CA MET A 281 -2.76 -11.51 -6.94
C MET A 281 -2.49 -12.58 -5.90
N GLN A 282 -2.54 -13.84 -6.34
CA GLN A 282 -2.14 -15.01 -5.55
C GLN A 282 -0.99 -15.74 -6.24
N PHE A 283 -0.05 -16.25 -5.46
CA PHE A 283 1.17 -16.87 -5.98
C PHE A 283 1.23 -18.36 -5.64
N SER A 284 1.47 -19.19 -6.67
CA SER A 284 1.65 -20.63 -6.51
C SER A 284 3.08 -20.95 -6.09
N ILE A 285 3.25 -21.96 -5.23
CA ILE A 285 4.55 -22.53 -4.86
C ILE A 285 5.11 -23.49 -5.92
N ASP A 286 4.23 -24.04 -6.76
CA ASP A 286 4.57 -25.13 -7.68
C ASP A 286 5.21 -24.62 -8.98
N ARG A 287 5.29 -23.31 -9.17
CA ARG A 287 5.86 -22.66 -10.37
C ARG A 287 6.48 -21.29 -10.04
N VAL A 288 7.29 -20.80 -10.96
CA VAL A 288 7.69 -19.39 -10.95
C VAL A 288 6.50 -18.55 -11.43
N ASN A 289 6.10 -17.57 -10.63
CA ASN A 289 5.03 -16.65 -10.95
C ASN A 289 5.61 -15.43 -11.67
N ASN A 290 5.35 -15.29 -12.95
CA ASN A 290 5.78 -14.14 -13.73
C ASN A 290 4.69 -13.09 -13.73
N ILE A 291 5.04 -11.85 -13.41
CA ILE A 291 4.17 -10.68 -13.46
C ILE A 291 4.72 -9.74 -14.52
N ASP A 292 4.06 -9.70 -15.67
CA ASP A 292 4.43 -8.77 -16.73
C ASP A 292 3.64 -7.47 -16.58
N ILE A 293 4.36 -6.34 -16.51
CA ILE A 293 3.79 -4.99 -16.43
C ILE A 293 4.34 -4.14 -17.55
N THR A 294 3.45 -3.68 -18.40
CA THR A 294 3.83 -2.75 -19.47
C THR A 294 4.05 -1.36 -18.89
N VAL A 295 5.29 -0.88 -18.99
CA VAL A 295 5.71 0.46 -18.58
C VAL A 295 6.12 1.20 -19.85
N SER A 296 5.25 2.06 -20.33
CA SER A 296 5.54 2.93 -21.49
C SER A 296 5.57 4.36 -21.01
N GLU A 297 6.75 4.92 -20.85
CA GLU A 297 6.94 6.27 -20.33
C GLU A 297 7.57 7.19 -21.37
N GLY A 298 7.20 8.46 -21.30
CA GLY A 298 7.83 9.54 -22.00
C GLY A 298 8.16 10.70 -21.06
N THR A 299 8.89 11.67 -21.55
CA THR A 299 9.24 12.85 -20.77
C THR A 299 8.34 14.03 -21.12
N LEU A 300 8.04 14.85 -20.10
CA LEU A 300 7.31 16.11 -20.24
C LEU A 300 8.12 17.23 -19.62
N LYS A 301 8.37 18.27 -20.40
CA LYS A 301 9.04 19.49 -19.97
C LYS A 301 8.19 20.69 -20.31
N VAL A 302 7.98 21.57 -19.37
CA VAL A 302 7.39 22.89 -19.61
C VAL A 302 8.48 23.93 -19.52
N GLN A 303 8.58 24.79 -20.54
CA GLN A 303 9.59 25.84 -20.59
C GLN A 303 8.99 27.19 -20.98
N TYR A 304 9.65 28.26 -20.57
CA TYR A 304 9.26 29.60 -20.97
C TYR A 304 9.82 29.95 -22.34
N VAL A 305 9.00 30.66 -23.13
CA VAL A 305 9.46 31.34 -24.35
C VAL A 305 10.00 32.73 -23.99
N GLY A 306 11.22 33.04 -24.43
CA GLY A 306 11.85 34.32 -24.18
C GLY A 306 13.00 34.25 -23.17
N GLN A 307 13.64 35.40 -22.96
CA GLN A 307 14.76 35.51 -22.02
C GLN A 307 14.23 35.60 -20.58
N ARG A 308 14.83 34.84 -19.69
CA ARG A 308 14.54 34.88 -18.27
C ARG A 308 15.12 36.16 -17.64
N PRO A 309 14.30 37.09 -17.15
CA PRO A 309 14.81 38.30 -16.53
C PRO A 309 15.47 38.00 -15.17
N GLN A 310 16.47 38.82 -14.80
CA GLN A 310 17.23 38.62 -13.56
C GLN A 310 16.38 38.64 -12.27
N TRP A 311 15.22 39.31 -12.30
CA TRP A 311 14.33 39.40 -11.16
C TRP A 311 13.50 38.12 -10.93
N GLN A 312 13.46 37.19 -11.86
CA GLN A 312 12.72 35.94 -11.69
C GLN A 312 13.63 34.85 -11.13
N GLN A 313 13.67 34.77 -9.85
CA GLN A 313 14.38 33.71 -9.12
C GLN A 313 13.42 32.64 -8.56
N THR A 314 12.12 32.94 -8.51
CA THR A 314 11.12 32.03 -7.95
C THR A 314 10.78 30.93 -8.95
N ALA A 315 10.85 29.69 -8.51
CA ALA A 315 10.33 28.56 -9.25
C ALA A 315 8.80 28.67 -9.39
N VAL A 316 8.29 28.23 -10.52
CA VAL A 316 6.85 28.16 -10.77
C VAL A 316 6.46 26.71 -10.94
N ASP A 317 5.50 26.28 -10.13
CA ASP A 317 5.01 24.92 -10.11
C ASP A 317 4.18 24.63 -11.37
N VAL A 318 4.34 23.41 -11.85
CA VAL A 318 3.53 22.78 -12.89
C VAL A 318 2.81 21.59 -12.29
N VAL A 319 1.50 21.63 -12.30
CA VAL A 319 0.67 20.52 -11.84
C VAL A 319 0.19 19.73 -13.05
N VAL A 320 0.47 18.43 -13.05
CA VAL A 320 0.05 17.52 -14.12
C VAL A 320 -1.11 16.68 -13.60
N ARG A 321 -2.23 16.69 -14.36
CA ARG A 321 -3.44 15.95 -14.06
C ARG A 321 -3.78 14.97 -15.17
N ARG A 322 -4.59 13.97 -14.88
CA ARG A 322 -5.24 13.18 -15.95
C ARG A 322 -6.14 14.08 -16.78
N ALA A 323 -6.16 13.87 -18.08
CA ALA A 323 -6.99 14.66 -19.00
C ALA A 323 -8.46 14.64 -18.59
N GLY A 324 -9.14 15.79 -18.76
CA GLY A 324 -10.53 15.96 -18.38
C GLY A 324 -10.76 16.45 -16.95
N GLY A 325 -9.76 17.10 -16.32
CA GLY A 325 -9.85 17.66 -14.97
C GLY A 325 -9.76 16.60 -13.86
N GLY A 326 -9.11 15.48 -14.18
CA GLY A 326 -8.97 14.34 -13.27
C GLY A 326 -7.99 14.55 -12.11
N GLU A 327 -7.65 13.46 -11.45
CA GLU A 327 -6.74 13.43 -10.33
C GLU A 327 -5.36 14.02 -10.66
N ARG A 328 -4.76 14.69 -9.68
CA ARG A 328 -3.37 15.15 -9.76
C ARG A 328 -2.44 13.94 -9.84
N VAL A 329 -1.65 13.90 -10.89
CA VAL A 329 -0.66 12.83 -11.14
C VAL A 329 0.67 13.17 -10.50
N ALA A 330 1.17 14.39 -10.75
CA ALA A 330 2.44 14.85 -10.21
C ALA A 330 2.51 16.39 -10.18
N ALA A 331 3.60 16.91 -9.61
CA ALA A 331 4.03 18.28 -9.75
C ALA A 331 5.51 18.29 -10.09
N GLN A 332 5.91 19.28 -10.91
CA GLN A 332 7.28 19.58 -11.26
C GLN A 332 7.46 21.10 -11.38
N GLU A 333 8.67 21.57 -11.55
CA GLU A 333 8.92 22.99 -11.79
C GLU A 333 9.02 23.29 -13.29
N VAL A 334 8.75 24.55 -13.69
CA VAL A 334 9.03 24.99 -15.05
C VAL A 334 10.53 24.88 -15.32
N GLY A 335 10.88 24.13 -16.39
CA GLY A 335 12.26 23.79 -16.76
C GLY A 335 12.70 22.41 -16.35
N GLU A 336 12.00 21.79 -15.42
CA GLU A 336 12.24 20.41 -14.98
C GLU A 336 11.68 19.41 -16.01
N VAL A 337 12.36 18.27 -16.14
CA VAL A 337 11.91 17.15 -16.98
C VAL A 337 11.29 16.11 -16.08
N GLY A 338 9.98 15.94 -16.20
CA GLY A 338 9.25 14.87 -15.49
C GLY A 338 9.04 13.66 -16.39
N GLN A 339 8.95 12.49 -15.76
CA GLN A 339 8.70 11.20 -16.43
C GLN A 339 7.25 10.77 -16.18
N TYR A 340 6.52 10.41 -17.23
CA TYR A 340 5.08 10.11 -17.18
C TYR A 340 4.75 8.91 -18.06
N LEU A 341 3.81 8.10 -17.63
CA LEU A 341 3.24 7.07 -18.50
C LEU A 341 2.66 7.70 -19.77
N ALA A 342 2.75 6.96 -20.87
CA ALA A 342 2.12 7.39 -22.13
C ALA A 342 0.61 7.58 -21.91
N GLY A 343 0.11 8.74 -22.34
CA GLY A 343 -1.27 9.11 -22.10
C GLY A 343 -1.56 10.57 -22.38
N ARG A 344 -2.77 11.00 -22.05
CA ARG A 344 -3.20 12.41 -22.19
C ARG A 344 -3.34 13.04 -20.80
N TYR A 345 -2.80 14.27 -20.71
CA TYR A 345 -2.73 15.02 -19.46
C TYR A 345 -3.21 16.46 -19.65
N ASP A 346 -3.72 17.03 -18.59
CA ASP A 346 -3.96 18.46 -18.47
C ASP A 346 -2.82 19.05 -17.61
N VAL A 347 -2.12 20.04 -18.14
CA VAL A 347 -0.93 20.63 -17.53
C VAL A 347 -1.25 22.05 -17.09
N GLU A 348 -1.19 22.29 -15.78
CA GLU A 348 -1.50 23.58 -15.16
C GLU A 348 -0.20 24.23 -14.69
N VAL A 349 0.19 25.33 -15.33
CA VAL A 349 1.31 26.15 -14.88
C VAL A 349 0.77 27.19 -13.90
N GLN A 350 1.29 27.19 -12.68
CA GLN A 350 0.80 28.00 -11.55
C GLN A 350 1.24 29.49 -11.68
N THR A 351 0.89 30.08 -12.81
CA THR A 351 1.01 31.52 -13.08
C THR A 351 -0.28 32.24 -12.69
N LEU A 352 -0.30 33.55 -12.79
CA LEU A 352 -1.49 34.36 -12.54
C LEU A 352 -1.98 35.01 -13.86
N PRO A 353 -3.19 34.65 -14.34
CA PRO A 353 -3.99 33.49 -13.94
C PRO A 353 -3.29 32.18 -14.32
N VAL A 354 -3.77 31.07 -13.75
CA VAL A 354 -3.24 29.74 -14.04
C VAL A 354 -3.34 29.44 -15.54
N THR A 355 -2.22 29.02 -16.13
CA THR A 355 -2.20 28.65 -17.56
C THR A 355 -2.44 27.15 -17.69
N THR A 356 -3.57 26.76 -18.28
CA THR A 356 -3.92 25.36 -18.49
C THR A 356 -3.74 24.94 -19.95
N LEU A 357 -2.91 23.94 -20.17
CA LEU A 357 -2.70 23.26 -21.46
C LEU A 357 -3.43 21.90 -21.39
N ARG A 358 -4.53 21.78 -22.13
CA ARG A 358 -5.40 20.59 -22.05
C ARG A 358 -5.06 19.56 -23.10
N GLY A 359 -5.23 18.26 -22.71
CA GLY A 359 -5.11 17.14 -23.64
C GLY A 359 -3.70 16.93 -24.18
N VAL A 360 -2.68 17.33 -23.45
CA VAL A 360 -1.28 17.12 -23.81
C VAL A 360 -0.98 15.64 -23.92
N GLU A 361 -0.52 15.19 -25.06
CA GLU A 361 -0.18 13.79 -25.32
C GLU A 361 1.30 13.54 -24.96
N VAL A 362 1.52 12.64 -24.01
CA VAL A 362 2.84 12.07 -23.72
C VAL A 362 2.91 10.70 -24.37
N ARG A 363 3.93 10.46 -25.21
CA ARG A 363 4.14 9.19 -25.92
C ARG A 363 5.32 8.46 -25.31
N GLY A 364 5.23 7.13 -25.29
CA GLY A 364 6.32 6.29 -24.81
C GLY A 364 7.62 6.52 -25.57
N ASN A 365 8.72 6.54 -24.86
CA ASN A 365 10.08 6.78 -25.39
C ASN A 365 10.25 8.10 -26.17
N ALA A 366 9.37 9.07 -25.93
CA ALA A 366 9.43 10.37 -26.62
C ALA A 366 9.48 11.54 -25.63
N ALA A 367 10.08 12.64 -26.05
CA ALA A 367 10.09 13.88 -25.31
C ALA A 367 8.92 14.76 -25.77
N THR A 368 8.16 15.27 -24.81
CA THR A 368 7.10 16.26 -25.02
C THR A 368 7.56 17.58 -24.41
N GLU A 369 7.76 18.59 -25.23
CA GLU A 369 8.11 19.93 -24.78
C GLU A 369 6.95 20.90 -24.99
N LEU A 370 6.59 21.59 -23.92
CA LEU A 370 5.55 22.61 -23.91
C LEU A 370 6.18 23.97 -23.66
N SER A 371 5.75 24.95 -24.44
CA SER A 371 6.22 26.31 -24.32
C SER A 371 5.09 27.21 -23.83
N VAL A 372 5.35 27.97 -22.77
CA VAL A 372 4.43 28.95 -22.22
C VAL A 372 5.09 30.35 -22.24
N PRO A 373 4.31 31.42 -22.42
CA PRO A 373 4.88 32.77 -22.39
C PRO A 373 5.53 33.07 -21.04
N MET A 374 6.68 33.74 -21.08
CA MET A 374 7.33 34.24 -19.87
C MET A 374 6.42 35.26 -19.19
N PRO A 375 6.09 35.14 -17.89
CA PRO A 375 5.34 36.16 -17.19
C PRO A 375 6.04 37.52 -17.16
N GLY A 376 5.25 38.58 -17.05
CA GLY A 376 5.76 39.90 -16.70
C GLY A 376 5.55 40.20 -15.22
N MET A 377 6.29 41.13 -14.66
CA MET A 377 6.16 41.56 -13.28
C MET A 377 5.27 42.81 -13.17
N LEU A 378 4.20 42.70 -12.42
CA LEU A 378 3.46 43.86 -11.93
C LEU A 378 4.08 44.34 -10.62
N VAL A 379 4.45 45.61 -10.53
CA VAL A 379 4.79 46.31 -9.30
C VAL A 379 3.69 47.31 -9.02
N LEU A 380 2.85 46.97 -8.04
CA LEU A 380 1.69 47.76 -7.67
C LEU A 380 1.98 48.54 -6.39
N SER A 381 1.74 49.86 -6.41
CA SER A 381 1.67 50.71 -5.20
C SER A 381 0.24 51.13 -4.97
N LYS A 382 -0.32 50.76 -3.82
CA LYS A 382 -1.72 50.97 -3.44
C LYS A 382 -1.87 52.27 -2.64
N PRO A 383 -2.96 53.01 -2.80
CA PRO A 383 -3.27 54.16 -1.90
C PRO A 383 -3.53 53.68 -0.50
N LYS A 384 -3.31 54.57 0.48
CA LYS A 384 -3.68 54.28 1.87
C LYS A 384 -5.20 54.14 2.02
N GLY A 385 -5.60 53.17 2.83
CA GLY A 385 -7.03 52.96 3.15
C GLY A 385 -7.78 52.05 2.19
N ILE A 386 -7.08 51.27 1.33
CA ILE A 386 -7.71 50.24 0.51
C ILE A 386 -7.82 48.95 1.30
N THR A 387 -8.99 48.37 1.32
CA THR A 387 -9.31 47.16 2.06
C THR A 387 -9.21 45.94 1.18
N THR A 388 -9.77 45.99 -0.03
CA THR A 388 -9.86 44.86 -0.96
C THR A 388 -9.55 45.34 -2.37
N GLY A 389 -9.07 44.44 -3.17
CA GLY A 389 -8.87 44.66 -4.59
C GLY A 389 -8.62 43.34 -5.31
N ALA A 390 -8.90 43.34 -6.58
CA ALA A 390 -8.70 42.16 -7.42
C ALA A 390 -8.17 42.55 -8.78
N ILE A 391 -7.47 41.64 -9.41
CA ILE A 391 -6.96 41.76 -10.79
C ILE A 391 -7.70 40.77 -11.66
N PHE A 392 -8.22 41.27 -12.76
CA PHE A 392 -8.90 40.50 -13.78
C PHE A 392 -8.14 40.60 -15.10
N ARG A 393 -8.04 39.47 -15.80
CA ARG A 393 -7.52 39.42 -17.16
C ARG A 393 -8.66 39.62 -18.14
N LEU A 394 -8.42 40.46 -19.16
CA LEU A 394 -9.36 40.74 -20.24
C LEU A 394 -8.93 39.96 -21.46
N ARG A 395 -9.75 39.02 -21.93
CA ARG A 395 -9.46 38.22 -23.10
C ARG A 395 -10.71 37.97 -23.94
N ASP A 396 -10.68 38.29 -25.19
CA ASP A 396 -11.74 38.01 -26.19
C ASP A 396 -13.16 38.40 -25.69
N GLY A 397 -13.24 39.55 -24.99
CA GLY A 397 -14.49 40.07 -24.43
C GLY A 397 -14.94 39.35 -23.12
N GLN A 398 -14.15 38.42 -22.62
CA GLN A 398 -14.36 37.76 -21.36
C GLN A 398 -13.47 38.31 -20.25
N VAL A 399 -13.94 38.23 -19.02
CA VAL A 399 -13.23 38.66 -17.83
C VAL A 399 -12.87 37.42 -17.01
N GLU A 400 -11.58 37.20 -16.82
CA GLU A 400 -11.04 36.08 -16.05
C GLU A 400 -10.43 36.59 -14.75
N PHE A 401 -10.81 36.04 -13.62
CA PHE A 401 -10.20 36.37 -12.33
C PHE A 401 -8.74 35.88 -12.30
N ALA A 402 -7.82 36.79 -11.97
CA ALA A 402 -6.40 36.46 -11.88
C ALA A 402 -5.94 36.25 -10.43
N THR A 403 -6.23 37.21 -9.56
CA THR A 403 -5.88 37.13 -8.13
C THR A 403 -6.55 38.23 -7.32
N ASP A 404 -6.72 37.97 -6.03
CA ASP A 404 -6.99 39.01 -5.04
C ASP A 404 -5.70 39.74 -4.65
N LEU A 405 -5.85 40.97 -4.18
CA LEU A 405 -4.76 41.73 -3.60
C LEU A 405 -4.74 41.56 -2.07
N ASN A 406 -3.54 41.52 -1.50
CA ASN A 406 -3.39 41.46 -0.05
C ASN A 406 -3.77 42.82 0.59
N PRO A 407 -4.84 42.90 1.39
CA PRO A 407 -5.29 44.16 1.96
C PRO A 407 -4.31 44.78 2.99
N SER A 408 -3.41 43.98 3.53
CA SER A 408 -2.47 44.38 4.58
C SER A 408 -1.17 45.03 4.06
N THR A 409 -0.93 45.03 2.74
CA THR A 409 0.29 45.58 2.15
C THR A 409 0.05 46.87 1.37
N ALA A 410 0.97 47.83 1.47
CA ALA A 410 0.93 49.04 0.70
C ALA A 410 1.37 48.87 -0.76
N GLY A 411 2.00 47.76 -1.08
CA GLY A 411 2.41 47.42 -2.43
C GLY A 411 2.60 45.95 -2.63
N GLU A 412 2.48 45.48 -3.84
CA GLU A 412 2.62 44.08 -4.24
C GLU A 412 3.49 43.91 -5.48
N ARG A 413 4.12 42.75 -5.55
CA ARG A 413 4.83 42.28 -6.74
C ARG A 413 4.19 40.97 -7.19
N LEU A 414 3.62 40.97 -8.38
CA LEU A 414 2.88 39.83 -8.91
C LEU A 414 3.45 39.41 -10.26
N LEU A 415 3.62 38.12 -10.48
CA LEU A 415 3.98 37.55 -11.77
C LEU A 415 2.71 37.23 -12.54
N LEU A 416 2.40 37.99 -13.55
CA LEU A 416 1.20 37.87 -14.38
C LEU A 416 1.56 37.42 -15.78
N GLN A 417 0.72 36.55 -16.34
CA GLN A 417 0.83 36.18 -17.75
C GLN A 417 0.69 37.43 -18.67
N PRO A 418 1.38 37.48 -19.83
CA PRO A 418 1.20 38.57 -20.76
C PRO A 418 -0.26 38.74 -21.19
N GLY A 419 -0.73 39.98 -21.23
CA GLY A 419 -2.12 40.24 -21.59
C GLY A 419 -2.62 41.58 -21.08
N GLN A 420 -3.91 41.85 -21.34
CA GLN A 420 -4.61 43.04 -20.85
C GLN A 420 -5.30 42.71 -19.54
N TYR A 421 -5.21 43.63 -18.60
CA TYR A 421 -5.75 43.44 -17.26
C TYR A 421 -6.55 44.69 -16.82
N GLU A 422 -7.46 44.42 -15.88
CA GLU A 422 -8.19 45.45 -15.15
C GLU A 422 -7.97 45.19 -13.64
N LEU A 423 -7.47 46.21 -12.99
CA LEU A 423 -7.33 46.27 -11.54
C LEU A 423 -8.54 46.97 -10.97
N VAL A 424 -9.17 46.37 -9.98
CA VAL A 424 -10.31 46.93 -9.27
C VAL A 424 -9.95 47.08 -7.79
N LEU A 425 -10.08 48.31 -7.25
CA LEU A 425 -9.77 48.60 -5.87
C LEU A 425 -11.03 49.15 -5.15
N HIS A 426 -11.29 48.62 -3.95
CA HIS A 426 -12.38 49.09 -3.10
C HIS A 426 -11.80 49.75 -1.85
N PRO A 427 -12.13 51.07 -1.62
CA PRO A 427 -11.63 51.82 -0.46
C PRO A 427 -12.14 51.24 0.86
N GLN A 428 -11.33 51.39 1.91
CA GLN A 428 -11.68 50.99 3.27
C GLN A 428 -12.86 51.82 3.80
N ASN A 429 -13.75 51.16 4.55
CA ASN A 429 -14.88 51.81 5.27
C ASN A 429 -15.91 52.54 4.38
N THR A 430 -16.07 52.10 3.12
CA THR A 430 -17.14 52.60 2.27
C THR A 430 -18.00 51.47 1.72
N THR A 431 -19.32 51.68 1.72
CA THR A 431 -20.29 50.79 1.06
C THR A 431 -20.74 51.34 -0.29
N LYS A 432 -20.21 52.49 -0.70
CA LYS A 432 -20.63 53.16 -1.93
C LYS A 432 -19.87 52.64 -3.12
N TYR A 433 -20.57 52.12 -4.09
CA TYR A 433 -20.02 51.62 -5.35
C TYR A 433 -19.34 52.69 -6.21
N ASP A 434 -19.72 53.98 -6.04
CA ASP A 434 -19.14 55.12 -6.76
C ASP A 434 -17.70 55.45 -6.36
N LYS A 435 -17.19 54.79 -5.31
CA LYS A 435 -15.80 54.92 -4.85
C LYS A 435 -14.86 53.80 -5.33
N VAL A 436 -15.38 52.80 -6.07
CA VAL A 436 -14.57 51.78 -6.66
C VAL A 436 -13.67 52.41 -7.72
N GLN A 437 -12.38 52.15 -7.63
CA GLN A 437 -11.39 52.62 -8.60
C GLN A 437 -10.99 51.48 -9.53
N THR A 438 -11.00 51.74 -10.82
CA THR A 438 -10.56 50.74 -11.83
C THR A 438 -9.44 51.32 -12.67
N LYS A 439 -8.50 50.46 -13.08
CA LYS A 439 -7.41 50.82 -13.96
C LYS A 439 -7.05 49.68 -14.86
N ARG A 440 -7.05 49.96 -16.19
CA ARG A 440 -6.61 49.02 -17.19
C ARG A 440 -5.12 49.16 -17.45
N PHE A 441 -4.44 48.02 -17.67
CA PHE A 441 -3.02 47.99 -17.94
C PHE A 441 -2.66 46.77 -18.79
N VAL A 442 -1.45 46.75 -19.32
CA VAL A 442 -0.92 45.66 -20.13
C VAL A 442 0.30 45.09 -19.42
N ILE A 443 0.38 43.78 -19.38
CA ILE A 443 1.56 43.05 -18.98
C ILE A 443 2.22 42.49 -20.23
N GLU A 444 3.49 42.83 -20.42
CA GLU A 444 4.33 42.31 -21.50
C GLU A 444 5.28 41.23 -20.95
N SER A 445 5.58 40.24 -21.79
CA SER A 445 6.47 39.12 -21.44
C SER A 445 7.84 39.68 -21.01
N SER A 446 8.38 39.15 -19.92
CA SER A 446 9.69 39.48 -19.34
C SER A 446 9.87 40.95 -18.90
N GLN A 447 8.83 41.77 -18.96
CA GLN A 447 8.88 43.19 -18.63
C GLN A 447 8.31 43.48 -17.22
N THR A 448 8.71 44.64 -16.67
CA THR A 448 8.15 45.13 -15.42
C THR A 448 7.18 46.28 -15.69
N THR A 449 5.90 46.06 -15.33
CA THR A 449 4.88 47.12 -15.39
C THR A 449 4.69 47.70 -13.98
N LYS A 450 4.84 49.05 -13.87
CA LYS A 450 4.64 49.76 -12.59
C LYS A 450 3.30 50.49 -12.61
N ILE A 451 2.49 50.26 -11.58
CA ILE A 451 1.23 50.95 -11.43
C ILE A 451 1.22 51.61 -10.05
N GLN A 452 0.85 52.88 -10.04
CA GLN A 452 0.64 53.67 -8.88
C GLN A 452 -0.77 54.26 -8.95
N PHE A 453 -1.47 54.17 -7.81
CA PHE A 453 -2.77 54.79 -7.60
C PHE A 453 -2.68 56.03 -6.73
#